data_64235e24d734027b9b4231b1bfdce388
#
_entry.id   64235e24d734027b9b4231b1bfdce388
#
_cell.length_a   1.000
_cell.length_b   1.000
_cell.length_c   1.000
_cell.angle_alpha   90.00
_cell.angle_beta   90.00
_cell.angle_gamma   90.00
#
_symmetry.space_group_name_H-M   'P 1'
#
loop_
_entity.id
_entity.type
_entity.pdbx_description
1 polymer ?
#
loop_
_entity_poly.entity_id
_entity_poly.type
_entity_poly.pdbx_seq_one_letter_code
_entity_poly.pdbx_strand_id
1 'polypeptide(L)'
;MNGRRLALVAVVATAVMAGCAGNIAFDNVTPGTPQRIEGKLYKPDGGGPFPALVLLHGCQGVVRQTQTWAHWLRERGYVALVTDSFGPRNDPADCKGGDDSGPSTARFDDAIGALRYLQAQPFVIPDRVASFGWSQGGLFAMSVINGPTLERARARGVTLPRAGYAAAIAMYPGGCEAYVKELVIRPLLLLIGGADNWTPPQYCREMAAAMKARGADVTLVEYPGAYHYFDVVGQKKEVLKDIEQPFTPGTFGVTISYDPAAAADASRRLEDFLTRTLKAAPAR
;
A
#
# COMPACT_ATOMS: atom_id res chain seq x y z
N MET A 1 -13.35 -32.71 62.32
CA MET A 1 -14.09 -31.91 61.31
C MET A 1 -13.12 -31.44 60.25
N ASN A 2 -13.06 -32.18 59.15
CA ASN A 2 -12.10 -31.93 58.05
C ASN A 2 -12.81 -31.15 56.91
N GLY A 3 -12.55 -29.85 56.84
CA GLY A 3 -13.04 -28.99 55.76
C GLY A 3 -12.20 -29.15 54.49
N ARG A 4 -12.70 -29.85 53.46
CA ARG A 4 -12.13 -29.88 52.13
C ARG A 4 -12.44 -28.55 51.42
N ARG A 5 -11.41 -27.74 51.17
CA ARG A 5 -11.51 -26.58 50.28
C ARG A 5 -11.50 -27.08 48.83
N LEU A 6 -12.61 -26.93 48.12
CA LEU A 6 -12.66 -27.08 46.67
C LEU A 6 -12.00 -25.84 46.03
N ALA A 7 -10.92 -26.06 45.31
CA ALA A 7 -10.34 -25.04 44.43
C ALA A 7 -11.15 -24.98 43.14
N LEU A 8 -11.82 -23.87 42.87
CA LEU A 8 -12.42 -23.59 41.56
C LEU A 8 -11.29 -23.29 40.57
N VAL A 9 -11.08 -24.18 39.64
CA VAL A 9 -10.23 -23.90 38.47
C VAL A 9 -11.08 -23.13 37.45
N ALA A 10 -10.85 -21.84 37.33
CA ALA A 10 -11.47 -21.02 36.30
C ALA A 10 -10.81 -21.40 34.93
N VAL A 11 -11.55 -22.12 34.11
CA VAL A 11 -11.18 -22.33 32.71
C VAL A 11 -11.44 -21.03 31.95
N VAL A 12 -10.38 -20.28 31.67
CA VAL A 12 -10.44 -19.14 30.76
C VAL A 12 -10.56 -19.71 29.34
N ALA A 13 -11.79 -19.74 28.84
CA ALA A 13 -12.03 -20.05 27.43
C ALA A 13 -11.48 -18.88 26.59
N THR A 14 -10.30 -19.05 26.02
CA THR A 14 -9.80 -18.17 24.94
C THR A 14 -10.71 -18.35 23.73
N ALA A 15 -11.64 -17.42 23.54
CA ALA A 15 -12.42 -17.34 22.32
C ALA A 15 -11.43 -17.10 21.18
N VAL A 16 -11.23 -18.10 20.33
CA VAL A 16 -10.52 -17.97 19.06
C VAL A 16 -11.39 -17.06 18.19
N MET A 17 -11.04 -15.78 18.13
CA MET A 17 -11.71 -14.84 17.26
C MET A 17 -11.40 -15.24 15.82
N ALA A 18 -12.41 -15.77 15.11
CA ALA A 18 -12.32 -16.07 13.69
C ALA A 18 -11.93 -14.79 12.92
N GLY A 19 -11.03 -14.93 11.94
CA GLY A 19 -10.57 -13.80 11.12
C GLY A 19 -11.74 -13.17 10.38
N CYS A 20 -11.99 -11.88 10.65
CA CYS A 20 -13.10 -11.15 10.07
C CYS A 20 -12.61 -10.16 9.02
N ALA A 21 -13.36 -10.02 7.91
CA ALA A 21 -13.31 -8.82 7.11
C ALA A 21 -14.48 -7.92 7.54
N GLY A 22 -14.19 -6.65 7.87
CA GLY A 22 -15.20 -5.70 8.35
C GLY A 22 -15.00 -4.30 7.78
N ASN A 23 -16.10 -3.60 7.53
CA ASN A 23 -16.04 -2.19 7.18
C ASN A 23 -15.62 -1.39 8.41
N ILE A 24 -14.74 -0.45 8.21
CA ILE A 24 -14.26 0.48 9.24
C ILE A 24 -14.26 1.90 8.70
N ALA A 25 -14.16 2.85 9.58
CA ALA A 25 -13.93 4.23 9.19
C ALA A 25 -12.96 4.90 10.18
N PHE A 26 -12.14 5.81 9.68
CA PHE A 26 -11.16 6.57 10.45
C PHE A 26 -11.07 8.00 9.93
N ASP A 27 -10.51 8.89 10.73
CA ASP A 27 -10.26 10.26 10.29
C ASP A 27 -8.86 10.34 9.66
N ASN A 28 -8.75 11.02 8.50
CA ASN A 28 -7.46 11.34 7.94
C ASN A 28 -6.74 12.42 8.78
N VAL A 29 -5.56 12.84 8.35
CA VAL A 29 -4.74 13.80 9.11
C VAL A 29 -4.73 15.20 8.52
N THR A 30 -5.71 15.57 7.69
CA THR A 30 -5.80 16.90 7.10
C THR A 30 -5.90 17.96 8.21
N PRO A 31 -4.95 18.90 8.30
CA PRO A 31 -4.93 19.88 9.36
C PRO A 31 -6.19 20.76 9.37
N GLY A 32 -6.79 20.93 10.54
CA GLY A 32 -7.97 21.76 10.77
C GLY A 32 -9.29 21.16 10.30
N THR A 33 -9.29 20.32 9.26
CA THR A 33 -10.51 19.72 8.68
C THR A 33 -10.33 18.26 8.36
N PRO A 34 -10.12 17.37 9.34
CA PRO A 34 -10.02 15.94 9.10
C PRO A 34 -11.25 15.40 8.37
N GLN A 35 -11.03 14.56 7.40
CA GLN A 35 -12.11 13.93 6.63
C GLN A 35 -12.30 12.50 7.10
N ARG A 36 -13.56 12.07 7.16
CA ARG A 36 -13.92 10.69 7.48
C ARG A 36 -13.66 9.81 6.26
N ILE A 37 -12.76 8.83 6.40
CA ILE A 37 -12.38 7.89 5.35
C ILE A 37 -12.90 6.52 5.72
N GLU A 38 -13.42 5.81 4.71
CA GLU A 38 -13.88 4.43 4.87
C GLU A 38 -12.81 3.44 4.41
N GLY A 39 -12.94 2.21 4.86
CA GLY A 39 -12.06 1.14 4.46
C GLY A 39 -12.59 -0.22 4.84
N LYS A 40 -11.93 -1.24 4.34
CA LYS A 40 -12.23 -2.63 4.68
C LYS A 40 -11.01 -3.28 5.32
N LEU A 41 -11.19 -3.73 6.54
CA LEU A 41 -10.15 -4.36 7.35
C LEU A 41 -10.24 -5.88 7.22
N TYR A 42 -9.12 -6.52 6.94
CA TYR A 42 -8.94 -7.96 6.86
C TYR A 42 -7.96 -8.38 7.95
N LYS A 43 -8.45 -9.10 8.96
CA LYS A 43 -7.64 -9.55 10.10
C LYS A 43 -7.41 -11.06 10.00
N PRO A 44 -6.18 -11.56 10.21
CA PRO A 44 -5.91 -12.99 10.36
C PRO A 44 -6.67 -13.61 11.54
N ASP A 45 -6.82 -14.93 11.54
CA ASP A 45 -7.33 -15.68 12.68
C ASP A 45 -6.39 -15.54 13.87
N GLY A 46 -6.94 -15.58 15.09
CA GLY A 46 -6.17 -15.47 16.32
C GLY A 46 -6.13 -14.07 16.93
N GLY A 47 -5.40 -13.97 18.08
CA GLY A 47 -5.34 -12.76 18.89
C GLY A 47 -4.37 -11.69 18.41
N GLY A 48 -3.32 -12.08 17.69
CA GLY A 48 -2.23 -11.18 17.34
C GLY A 48 -1.23 -10.96 18.49
N PRO A 49 -0.46 -9.86 18.49
CA PRO A 49 -0.48 -8.82 17.48
C PRO A 49 0.19 -9.24 16.16
N PHE A 50 -0.29 -8.70 15.04
CA PHE A 50 0.17 -9.01 13.69
C PHE A 50 0.87 -7.80 13.06
N PRO A 51 1.82 -8.00 12.13
CA PRO A 51 2.24 -6.96 11.21
C PRO A 51 1.08 -6.59 10.28
N ALA A 52 1.09 -5.36 9.73
CA ALA A 52 -0.03 -4.84 8.97
C ALA A 52 0.38 -4.14 7.69
N LEU A 53 -0.57 -4.01 6.74
CA LEU A 53 -0.41 -3.20 5.55
C LEU A 53 -1.62 -2.29 5.34
N VAL A 54 -1.34 -1.07 4.89
CA VAL A 54 -2.34 -0.17 4.30
C VAL A 54 -2.28 -0.32 2.80
N LEU A 55 -3.41 -0.68 2.19
CA LEU A 55 -3.55 -0.91 0.75
C LEU A 55 -4.16 0.33 0.10
N LEU A 56 -3.45 0.89 -0.88
CA LEU A 56 -3.77 2.15 -1.55
C LEU A 56 -4.17 1.88 -3.01
N HIS A 57 -5.42 2.08 -3.33
CA HIS A 57 -5.98 1.81 -4.66
C HIS A 57 -5.41 2.72 -5.74
N GLY A 58 -5.49 2.28 -7.02
CA GLY A 58 -5.17 3.08 -8.19
C GLY A 58 -6.20 4.18 -8.47
N CYS A 59 -6.12 4.77 -9.67
CA CYS A 59 -7.06 5.80 -10.13
C CYS A 59 -8.51 5.31 -10.30
N GLN A 60 -8.74 3.99 -10.35
CA GLN A 60 -10.09 3.41 -10.48
C GLN A 60 -10.85 3.30 -9.13
N GLY A 61 -10.25 3.71 -8.03
CA GLY A 61 -10.82 3.46 -6.70
C GLY A 61 -10.60 2.00 -6.23
N VAL A 62 -11.39 1.58 -5.25
CA VAL A 62 -11.32 0.23 -4.68
C VAL A 62 -11.93 -0.78 -5.66
N VAL A 63 -11.11 -1.66 -6.19
CA VAL A 63 -11.48 -2.70 -7.14
C VAL A 63 -11.22 -4.10 -6.59
N ARG A 64 -11.72 -5.13 -7.27
CA ARG A 64 -11.56 -6.54 -6.85
C ARG A 64 -10.09 -6.94 -6.60
N GLN A 65 -9.15 -6.41 -7.37
CA GLN A 65 -7.72 -6.67 -7.21
C GLN A 65 -7.23 -6.32 -5.80
N THR A 66 -7.56 -5.12 -5.28
CA THR A 66 -7.14 -4.70 -3.93
C THR A 66 -7.67 -5.65 -2.85
N GLN A 67 -8.90 -6.16 -3.02
CA GLN A 67 -9.50 -7.13 -2.11
C GLN A 67 -8.81 -8.51 -2.22
N THR A 68 -8.45 -8.94 -3.42
CA THR A 68 -7.71 -10.20 -3.64
C THR A 68 -6.37 -10.17 -2.91
N TRP A 69 -5.62 -9.07 -3.02
CA TRP A 69 -4.37 -8.90 -2.29
C TRP A 69 -4.57 -8.82 -0.77
N ALA A 70 -5.66 -8.18 -0.31
CA ALA A 70 -5.98 -8.15 1.13
C ALA A 70 -6.27 -9.56 1.69
N HIS A 71 -6.97 -10.41 0.96
CA HIS A 71 -7.17 -11.82 1.31
C HIS A 71 -5.84 -12.59 1.33
N TRP A 72 -5.03 -12.43 0.29
CA TRP A 72 -3.71 -13.05 0.18
C TRP A 72 -2.79 -12.70 1.37
N LEU A 73 -2.81 -11.44 1.81
CA LEU A 73 -2.06 -10.95 2.97
C LEU A 73 -2.60 -11.53 4.27
N ARG A 74 -3.93 -11.54 4.45
CA ARG A 74 -4.58 -12.11 5.62
C ARG A 74 -4.20 -13.59 5.83
N GLU A 75 -4.23 -14.39 4.77
CA GLU A 75 -3.86 -15.80 4.80
C GLU A 75 -2.40 -16.03 5.21
N ARG A 76 -1.54 -15.01 5.02
CA ARG A 76 -0.11 -15.04 5.38
C ARG A 76 0.19 -14.37 6.73
N GLY A 77 -0.84 -14.07 7.51
CA GLY A 77 -0.69 -13.54 8.86
C GLY A 77 -0.44 -12.03 8.93
N TYR A 78 -0.86 -11.27 7.92
CA TYR A 78 -0.84 -9.81 7.93
C TYR A 78 -2.24 -9.24 8.06
N VAL A 79 -2.40 -8.22 8.91
CA VAL A 79 -3.59 -7.37 8.84
C VAL A 79 -3.50 -6.53 7.57
N ALA A 80 -4.58 -6.45 6.80
CA ALA A 80 -4.66 -5.61 5.61
C ALA A 80 -5.83 -4.64 5.73
N LEU A 81 -5.56 -3.35 5.55
CA LEU A 81 -6.57 -2.29 5.51
C LEU A 81 -6.64 -1.73 4.09
N VAL A 82 -7.69 -2.06 3.35
CA VAL A 82 -8.00 -1.42 2.07
C VAL A 82 -8.66 -0.09 2.36
N THR A 83 -8.02 1.02 1.99
CA THR A 83 -8.57 2.38 2.16
C THR A 83 -9.39 2.77 0.94
N ASP A 84 -10.51 3.47 1.14
CA ASP A 84 -11.29 4.09 0.07
C ASP A 84 -11.16 5.60 0.15
N SER A 85 -10.29 6.16 -0.67
CA SER A 85 -10.08 7.62 -0.72
C SER A 85 -11.11 8.35 -1.58
N PHE A 86 -11.90 7.66 -2.40
CA PHE A 86 -12.82 8.27 -3.35
C PHE A 86 -14.28 8.22 -2.90
N GLY A 87 -14.75 7.05 -2.45
CA GLY A 87 -16.16 6.86 -2.08
C GLY A 87 -16.69 7.89 -1.09
N PRO A 88 -16.05 8.14 0.07
CA PRO A 88 -16.52 9.11 1.05
C PRO A 88 -16.57 10.56 0.55
N ARG A 89 -15.82 10.87 -0.53
CA ARG A 89 -15.79 12.20 -1.15
C ARG A 89 -16.73 12.35 -2.33
N ASN A 90 -17.40 11.27 -2.75
CA ASN A 90 -18.09 11.17 -4.05
C ASN A 90 -17.17 11.57 -5.21
N ASP A 91 -15.88 11.26 -5.08
CA ASP A 91 -14.87 11.59 -6.06
C ASP A 91 -14.92 10.53 -7.18
N PRO A 92 -15.18 10.90 -8.42
CA PRO A 92 -15.21 9.93 -9.51
C PRO A 92 -13.82 9.35 -9.74
N ALA A 93 -13.76 8.06 -9.99
CA ALA A 93 -12.54 7.41 -10.44
C ALA A 93 -12.08 8.06 -11.75
N ASP A 94 -10.99 8.81 -11.73
CA ASP A 94 -10.42 9.45 -12.91
C ASP A 94 -9.04 8.92 -13.23
N CYS A 95 -8.98 8.14 -14.31
CA CYS A 95 -7.74 7.59 -14.84
C CYS A 95 -7.25 8.32 -16.10
N LYS A 96 -7.91 9.39 -16.51
CA LYS A 96 -7.60 10.09 -17.76
C LYS A 96 -6.47 11.11 -17.64
N GLY A 97 -6.00 11.35 -16.41
CA GLY A 97 -4.95 12.32 -16.15
C GLY A 97 -5.50 13.73 -16.27
N GLY A 98 -6.02 14.27 -15.18
CA GLY A 98 -6.21 15.71 -15.00
C GLY A 98 -4.97 16.30 -14.33
N ASP A 99 -4.99 17.59 -14.05
CA ASP A 99 -3.93 18.35 -13.36
C ASP A 99 -3.54 17.85 -11.95
N ASP A 100 -4.12 16.73 -11.50
CA ASP A 100 -3.79 16.01 -10.28
C ASP A 100 -2.56 15.09 -10.42
N SER A 101 -1.70 15.31 -11.40
CA SER A 101 -0.42 14.62 -11.58
C SER A 101 0.55 14.84 -10.41
N GLY A 102 0.25 15.81 -9.54
CA GLY A 102 0.91 15.94 -8.24
C GLY A 102 0.28 15.03 -7.18
N PRO A 103 1.02 14.65 -6.13
CA PRO A 103 0.45 13.87 -5.03
C PRO A 103 -0.68 14.67 -4.39
N SER A 104 -1.92 14.28 -4.61
CA SER A 104 -3.06 14.85 -3.91
C SER A 104 -2.77 14.76 -2.40
N THR A 105 -2.69 15.92 -1.75
CA THR A 105 -2.39 15.97 -0.31
C THR A 105 -3.43 15.19 0.49
N ALA A 106 -4.67 15.13 0.01
CA ALA A 106 -5.74 14.38 0.64
C ALA A 106 -5.45 12.87 0.72
N ARG A 107 -4.98 12.24 -0.38
CA ARG A 107 -4.67 10.81 -0.38
C ARG A 107 -3.44 10.45 0.47
N PHE A 108 -2.46 11.37 0.53
CA PHE A 108 -1.35 11.24 1.48
C PHE A 108 -1.87 11.29 2.92
N ASP A 109 -2.74 12.27 3.24
CA ASP A 109 -3.31 12.44 4.57
C ASP A 109 -4.20 11.24 4.97
N ASP A 110 -4.89 10.60 4.01
CA ASP A 110 -5.64 9.37 4.20
C ASP A 110 -4.73 8.20 4.57
N ALA A 111 -3.62 8.05 3.85
CA ALA A 111 -2.65 6.99 4.12
C ALA A 111 -2.02 7.14 5.52
N ILE A 112 -1.72 8.37 5.95
CA ILE A 112 -1.23 8.61 7.33
C ILE A 112 -2.32 8.37 8.37
N GLY A 113 -3.59 8.74 8.08
CA GLY A 113 -4.74 8.43 8.93
C GLY A 113 -4.94 6.92 9.11
N ALA A 114 -4.84 6.16 8.00
CA ALA A 114 -4.91 4.71 8.01
C ALA A 114 -3.78 4.06 8.85
N LEU A 115 -2.56 4.59 8.76
CA LEU A 115 -1.44 4.16 9.61
C LEU A 115 -1.77 4.37 11.09
N ARG A 116 -2.24 5.56 11.47
CA ARG A 116 -2.64 5.87 12.86
C ARG A 116 -3.74 4.94 13.36
N TYR A 117 -4.75 4.70 12.51
CA TYR A 117 -5.82 3.77 12.83
C TYR A 117 -5.30 2.37 13.14
N LEU A 118 -4.44 1.81 12.27
CA LEU A 118 -3.86 0.48 12.48
C LEU A 118 -2.97 0.42 13.73
N GLN A 119 -2.17 1.44 13.97
CA GLN A 119 -1.28 1.50 15.14
C GLN A 119 -2.03 1.58 16.46
N ALA A 120 -3.27 2.05 16.47
CA ALA A 120 -4.14 2.09 17.63
C ALA A 120 -4.85 0.74 17.92
N GLN A 121 -4.75 -0.24 17.00
CA GLN A 121 -5.43 -1.52 17.20
C GLN A 121 -4.59 -2.47 18.08
N PRO A 122 -5.19 -3.09 19.11
CA PRO A 122 -4.46 -3.98 20.03
C PRO A 122 -3.92 -5.25 19.37
N PHE A 123 -4.43 -5.60 18.18
CA PHE A 123 -4.00 -6.76 17.40
C PHE A 123 -2.97 -6.41 16.31
N VAL A 124 -2.44 -5.17 16.27
CA VAL A 124 -1.41 -4.73 15.31
C VAL A 124 -0.11 -4.43 16.05
N ILE A 125 1.03 -4.80 15.44
CA ILE A 125 2.36 -4.41 15.90
C ILE A 125 2.62 -2.99 15.36
N PRO A 126 2.64 -1.93 16.19
CA PRO A 126 2.55 -0.54 15.72
C PRO A 126 3.71 -0.07 14.84
N ASP A 127 4.89 -0.62 15.01
CA ASP A 127 6.12 -0.30 14.25
C ASP A 127 6.35 -1.23 13.05
N ARG A 128 5.41 -2.14 12.77
CA ARG A 128 5.46 -3.11 11.66
C ARG A 128 4.29 -2.93 10.70
N VAL A 129 4.10 -1.72 10.23
CA VAL A 129 3.06 -1.37 9.25
C VAL A 129 3.73 -0.91 7.96
N ALA A 130 3.40 -1.53 6.82
CA ALA A 130 3.86 -1.11 5.50
C ALA A 130 2.73 -0.48 4.67
N SER A 131 3.09 0.32 3.67
CA SER A 131 2.18 0.77 2.61
C SER A 131 2.32 -0.13 1.38
N PHE A 132 1.21 -0.41 0.71
CA PHE A 132 1.17 -1.17 -0.53
C PHE A 132 0.18 -0.52 -1.49
N GLY A 133 0.65 -0.12 -2.68
CA GLY A 133 -0.18 0.58 -3.64
C GLY A 133 0.06 0.18 -5.09
N TRP A 134 -0.96 0.40 -5.92
CA TRP A 134 -0.96 0.11 -7.36
C TRP A 134 -1.13 1.38 -8.16
N SER A 135 -0.38 1.54 -9.25
CA SER A 135 -0.52 2.67 -10.17
C SER A 135 -0.44 4.01 -9.40
N GLN A 136 -1.45 4.85 -9.44
CA GLN A 136 -1.54 6.07 -8.62
C GLN A 136 -1.40 5.76 -7.11
N GLY A 137 -1.96 4.65 -6.61
CA GLY A 137 -1.75 4.21 -5.23
C GLY A 137 -0.30 3.85 -4.91
N GLY A 138 0.46 3.39 -5.91
CA GLY A 138 1.90 3.16 -5.80
C GLY A 138 2.70 4.45 -5.56
N LEU A 139 2.29 5.55 -6.20
CA LEU A 139 2.84 6.88 -5.92
C LEU A 139 2.65 7.24 -4.43
N PHE A 140 1.43 7.04 -3.88
CA PHE A 140 1.18 7.34 -2.48
C PHE A 140 1.90 6.38 -1.52
N ALA A 141 2.05 5.11 -1.90
CA ALA A 141 2.84 4.18 -1.12
C ALA A 141 4.32 4.62 -1.00
N MET A 142 4.88 5.19 -2.05
CA MET A 142 6.23 5.80 -2.01
C MET A 142 6.26 7.11 -1.22
N SER A 143 5.24 7.95 -1.36
CA SER A 143 5.19 9.28 -0.74
C SER A 143 5.25 9.23 0.79
N VAL A 144 4.60 8.25 1.41
CA VAL A 144 4.53 8.12 2.88
C VAL A 144 5.83 7.61 3.53
N ILE A 145 6.82 7.22 2.72
CA ILE A 145 8.18 6.89 3.18
C ILE A 145 9.24 7.83 2.58
N ASN A 146 8.81 8.86 1.86
CA ASN A 146 9.70 9.83 1.21
C ASN A 146 10.04 10.95 2.18
N GLY A 147 11.32 11.14 2.49
CA GLY A 147 11.79 12.14 3.47
C GLY A 147 11.30 13.55 3.17
N PRO A 148 11.58 14.13 2.00
CA PRO A 148 11.09 15.45 1.61
C PRO A 148 9.58 15.61 1.66
N THR A 149 8.80 14.58 1.27
CA THR A 149 7.32 14.63 1.36
C THR A 149 6.86 14.69 2.81
N LEU A 150 7.47 13.91 3.69
CA LEU A 150 7.18 13.95 5.13
C LEU A 150 7.50 15.31 5.75
N GLU A 151 8.59 15.96 5.32
CA GLU A 151 8.93 17.33 5.76
C GLU A 151 7.89 18.35 5.27
N ARG A 152 7.47 18.27 4.01
CA ARG A 152 6.39 19.12 3.46
C ARG A 152 5.07 18.91 4.22
N ALA A 153 4.75 17.68 4.59
CA ALA A 153 3.57 17.37 5.39
C ALA A 153 3.65 18.00 6.79
N ARG A 154 4.79 17.89 7.46
CA ARG A 154 5.01 18.59 8.76
C ARG A 154 4.86 20.11 8.62
N ALA A 155 5.43 20.69 7.57
CA ALA A 155 5.32 22.14 7.32
C ALA A 155 3.85 22.59 7.08
N ARG A 156 2.99 21.69 6.54
CA ARG A 156 1.53 21.91 6.44
C ARG A 156 0.80 21.75 7.79
N GLY A 157 1.45 21.38 8.85
CA GLY A 157 0.83 21.12 10.16
C GLY A 157 0.33 19.70 10.36
N VAL A 158 0.70 18.73 9.48
CA VAL A 158 0.33 17.33 9.67
C VAL A 158 1.13 16.74 10.83
N THR A 159 0.42 16.21 11.82
CA THR A 159 1.03 15.45 12.92
C THR A 159 1.31 14.02 12.46
N LEU A 160 2.58 13.73 12.17
CA LEU A 160 3.00 12.38 11.79
C LEU A 160 3.10 11.46 13.01
N PRO A 161 2.75 10.16 12.89
CA PRO A 161 2.99 9.18 13.95
C PRO A 161 4.49 9.06 14.28
N ARG A 162 4.82 8.75 15.54
CA ARG A 162 6.22 8.54 15.95
C ARG A 162 6.91 7.43 15.17
N ALA A 163 6.22 6.28 15.04
CA ALA A 163 6.61 5.23 14.11
C ALA A 163 5.89 5.51 12.78
N GLY A 164 6.64 5.85 11.74
CA GLY A 164 6.16 5.93 10.36
C GLY A 164 5.92 4.54 9.77
N TYR A 165 5.64 4.49 8.49
CA TYR A 165 5.63 3.21 7.77
C TYR A 165 7.01 2.55 7.84
N ALA A 166 7.03 1.23 8.07
CA ALA A 166 8.25 0.43 8.16
C ALA A 166 8.87 0.13 6.79
N ALA A 167 8.03 0.05 5.75
CA ALA A 167 8.41 -0.23 4.37
C ALA A 167 7.31 0.21 3.41
N ALA A 168 7.61 0.24 2.11
CA ALA A 168 6.62 0.47 1.06
C ALA A 168 6.75 -0.53 -0.09
N ILE A 169 5.63 -0.85 -0.69
CA ILE A 169 5.53 -1.64 -1.91
C ILE A 169 4.75 -0.84 -2.95
N ALA A 170 5.31 -0.68 -4.14
CA ALA A 170 4.67 0.03 -5.22
C ALA A 170 4.65 -0.84 -6.48
N MET A 171 3.46 -1.21 -6.92
CA MET A 171 3.24 -2.03 -8.10
C MET A 171 2.84 -1.14 -9.27
N TYR A 172 3.65 -1.17 -10.34
CA TYR A 172 3.56 -0.30 -11.51
C TYR A 172 3.18 1.16 -11.17
N PRO A 173 3.95 1.81 -10.28
CA PRO A 173 3.58 3.13 -9.78
C PRO A 173 3.66 4.21 -10.85
N GLY A 174 2.71 5.16 -10.80
CA GLY A 174 2.88 6.46 -11.43
C GLY A 174 3.84 7.35 -10.65
N GLY A 175 4.28 8.46 -11.26
CA GLY A 175 5.01 9.53 -10.57
C GLY A 175 6.47 9.25 -10.24
N CYS A 176 7.09 8.19 -10.78
CA CYS A 176 8.52 7.92 -10.55
C CYS A 176 9.42 9.09 -10.96
N GLU A 177 9.08 9.81 -12.03
CA GLU A 177 9.83 10.97 -12.53
C GLU A 177 9.92 12.11 -11.51
N ALA A 178 8.87 12.31 -10.71
CA ALA A 178 8.83 13.34 -9.70
C ALA A 178 9.78 13.03 -8.51
N TYR A 179 10.11 11.76 -8.33
CA TYR A 179 10.92 11.31 -7.18
C TYR A 179 12.40 11.08 -7.49
N VAL A 180 12.87 11.31 -8.70
CA VAL A 180 14.30 11.09 -9.09
C VAL A 180 15.27 11.87 -8.19
N LYS A 181 14.90 13.08 -7.79
CA LYS A 181 15.72 13.94 -6.90
C LYS A 181 15.42 13.76 -5.41
N GLU A 182 14.42 12.96 -5.07
CA GLU A 182 13.99 12.75 -3.69
C GLU A 182 14.58 11.47 -3.09
N LEU A 183 14.34 11.20 -1.82
CA LEU A 183 14.93 10.06 -1.11
C LEU A 183 13.90 9.39 -0.21
N VAL A 184 13.68 8.09 -0.41
CA VAL A 184 12.94 7.27 0.54
C VAL A 184 13.84 6.94 1.75
N ILE A 185 13.25 6.95 2.93
CA ILE A 185 13.95 6.73 4.21
C ILE A 185 13.61 5.37 4.84
N ARG A 186 12.91 4.53 4.10
CA ARG A 186 12.53 3.15 4.47
C ARG A 186 12.68 2.25 3.24
N PRO A 187 12.80 0.92 3.44
CA PRO A 187 12.86 -0.05 2.36
C PRO A 187 11.69 0.10 1.37
N LEU A 188 12.00 0.07 0.08
CA LEU A 188 11.04 0.18 -1.02
C LEU A 188 11.19 -0.99 -1.99
N LEU A 189 10.07 -1.68 -2.26
CA LEU A 189 9.96 -2.66 -3.34
C LEU A 189 9.14 -2.06 -4.48
N LEU A 190 9.75 -1.99 -5.67
CA LEU A 190 9.13 -1.55 -6.92
C LEU A 190 8.97 -2.74 -7.85
N LEU A 191 7.76 -2.99 -8.32
CA LEU A 191 7.43 -4.07 -9.27
C LEU A 191 6.74 -3.45 -10.48
N ILE A 192 7.33 -3.55 -11.68
CA ILE A 192 6.81 -2.86 -12.86
C ILE A 192 6.90 -3.71 -14.13
N GLY A 193 5.95 -3.54 -15.04
CA GLY A 193 5.98 -4.15 -16.36
C GLY A 193 6.96 -3.46 -17.29
N GLY A 194 7.80 -4.22 -17.99
CA GLY A 194 8.76 -3.67 -18.96
C GLY A 194 8.13 -3.11 -20.24
N ALA A 195 6.89 -3.54 -20.54
CA ALA A 195 6.09 -3.03 -21.67
C ALA A 195 4.98 -2.06 -21.23
N ASP A 196 4.99 -1.62 -19.97
CA ASP A 196 4.01 -0.69 -19.43
C ASP A 196 4.14 0.68 -20.13
N ASN A 197 3.11 1.07 -20.88
CA ASN A 197 3.03 2.36 -21.54
C ASN A 197 2.07 3.34 -20.86
N TRP A 198 1.53 2.97 -19.71
CA TRP A 198 0.76 3.86 -18.85
C TRP A 198 1.64 4.49 -17.77
N THR A 199 2.45 3.66 -17.11
CA THR A 199 3.49 4.11 -16.17
C THR A 199 4.85 3.60 -16.66
N PRO A 200 5.50 4.31 -17.60
CA PRO A 200 6.66 3.79 -18.31
C PRO A 200 7.83 3.45 -17.37
N PRO A 201 8.44 2.26 -17.49
CA PRO A 201 9.42 1.75 -16.53
C PRO A 201 10.72 2.53 -16.46
N GLN A 202 11.07 3.29 -17.53
CA GLN A 202 12.31 4.08 -17.55
C GLN A 202 12.40 5.08 -16.41
N TYR A 203 11.30 5.73 -16.02
CA TYR A 203 11.29 6.71 -14.94
C TYR A 203 11.52 6.06 -13.57
N CYS A 204 10.94 4.86 -13.36
CA CYS A 204 11.20 4.10 -12.14
C CYS A 204 12.62 3.54 -12.09
N ARG A 205 13.24 3.18 -13.24
CA ARG A 205 14.65 2.81 -13.31
C ARG A 205 15.57 3.97 -12.91
N GLU A 206 15.34 5.16 -13.49
CA GLU A 206 16.09 6.36 -13.17
C GLU A 206 15.97 6.73 -11.70
N MET A 207 14.75 6.77 -11.17
CA MET A 207 14.48 7.04 -9.76
C MET A 207 15.19 6.02 -8.85
N ALA A 208 15.01 4.74 -9.09
CA ALA A 208 15.61 3.69 -8.27
C ALA A 208 17.14 3.74 -8.28
N ALA A 209 17.75 3.99 -9.45
CA ALA A 209 19.20 4.16 -9.59
C ALA A 209 19.68 5.38 -8.80
N ALA A 210 19.02 6.52 -8.94
CA ALA A 210 19.36 7.75 -8.23
C ALA A 210 19.21 7.62 -6.70
N MET A 211 18.18 6.93 -6.22
CA MET A 211 17.98 6.66 -4.78
C MET A 211 19.03 5.70 -4.23
N LYS A 212 19.33 4.60 -4.95
CA LYS A 212 20.38 3.64 -4.56
C LYS A 212 21.76 4.31 -4.47
N ALA A 213 22.10 5.16 -5.44
CA ALA A 213 23.36 5.91 -5.41
C ALA A 213 23.50 6.81 -4.18
N ARG A 214 22.40 7.17 -3.53
CA ARG A 214 22.33 7.95 -2.29
C ARG A 214 22.11 7.07 -1.04
N GLY A 215 22.22 5.74 -1.17
CA GLY A 215 22.18 4.80 -0.04
C GLY A 215 20.78 4.34 0.38
N ALA A 216 19.73 4.62 -0.39
CA ALA A 216 18.39 4.12 -0.08
C ALA A 216 18.26 2.61 -0.35
N ASP A 217 17.54 1.90 0.53
CA ASP A 217 17.16 0.48 0.32
C ASP A 217 15.99 0.40 -0.66
N VAL A 218 16.31 0.36 -1.96
CA VAL A 218 15.32 0.25 -3.04
C VAL A 218 15.57 -1.02 -3.84
N THR A 219 14.57 -1.85 -3.99
CA THR A 219 14.58 -2.99 -4.89
C THR A 219 13.63 -2.72 -6.05
N LEU A 220 14.13 -2.66 -7.28
CA LEU A 220 13.32 -2.58 -8.49
C LEU A 220 13.37 -3.93 -9.21
N VAL A 221 12.21 -4.45 -9.56
CA VAL A 221 12.02 -5.61 -10.42
C VAL A 221 11.18 -5.19 -11.62
N GLU A 222 11.74 -5.39 -12.79
CA GLU A 222 11.07 -5.15 -14.07
C GLU A 222 10.74 -6.49 -14.72
N TYR A 223 9.51 -6.66 -15.17
CA TYR A 223 9.03 -7.85 -15.84
C TYR A 223 8.99 -7.62 -17.36
N PRO A 224 9.97 -8.15 -18.12
CA PRO A 224 10.03 -7.96 -19.57
C PRO A 224 8.73 -8.39 -20.25
N GLY A 225 8.16 -7.53 -21.10
CA GLY A 225 6.93 -7.81 -21.85
C GLY A 225 5.63 -7.71 -21.08
N ALA A 226 5.66 -7.62 -19.74
CA ALA A 226 4.46 -7.40 -18.93
C ALA A 226 3.97 -5.94 -19.07
N TYR A 227 2.65 -5.77 -19.08
CA TYR A 227 1.96 -4.48 -19.16
C TYR A 227 1.44 -4.04 -17.79
N HIS A 228 0.80 -2.87 -17.76
CA HIS A 228 0.02 -2.43 -16.61
C HIS A 228 -1.03 -3.49 -16.23
N TYR A 229 -1.34 -3.67 -14.95
CA TYR A 229 -2.23 -4.73 -14.43
C TYR A 229 -1.74 -6.17 -14.63
N PHE A 230 -0.42 -6.40 -14.73
CA PHE A 230 0.12 -7.75 -14.88
C PHE A 230 -0.28 -8.72 -13.75
N ASP A 231 -0.68 -8.21 -12.58
CA ASP A 231 -1.12 -8.98 -11.41
C ASP A 231 -2.64 -9.20 -11.35
N VAL A 232 -3.43 -8.62 -12.27
CA VAL A 232 -4.90 -8.71 -12.26
C VAL A 232 -5.35 -9.98 -12.94
N VAL A 233 -5.61 -11.02 -12.14
CA VAL A 233 -6.01 -12.34 -12.64
C VAL A 233 -7.25 -12.25 -13.53
N GLY A 234 -7.12 -12.78 -14.74
CA GLY A 234 -8.19 -12.80 -15.74
C GLY A 234 -8.31 -11.53 -16.59
N GLN A 235 -7.47 -10.51 -16.36
CA GLN A 235 -7.42 -9.35 -17.24
C GLN A 235 -6.90 -9.76 -18.61
N LYS A 236 -7.78 -9.69 -19.62
CA LYS A 236 -7.38 -9.90 -21.01
C LYS A 236 -6.54 -8.72 -21.48
N LYS A 237 -5.65 -8.97 -22.44
CA LYS A 237 -4.92 -7.87 -23.09
C LYS A 237 -5.91 -6.95 -23.78
N GLU A 238 -5.88 -5.68 -23.39
CA GLU A 238 -6.79 -4.64 -23.85
C GLU A 238 -6.06 -3.32 -23.99
N VAL A 239 -6.49 -2.50 -24.94
CA VAL A 239 -6.02 -1.12 -25.11
C VAL A 239 -7.14 -0.17 -24.69
N LEU A 240 -6.91 0.59 -23.65
CA LEU A 240 -7.81 1.65 -23.17
C LEU A 240 -7.60 2.88 -24.06
N LYS A 241 -8.40 3.00 -25.12
CA LYS A 241 -8.19 3.94 -26.23
C LYS A 241 -8.37 5.41 -25.84
N ASP A 242 -9.16 5.68 -24.79
CA ASP A 242 -9.49 7.04 -24.34
C ASP A 242 -8.50 7.59 -23.30
N ILE A 243 -7.48 6.81 -22.94
CA ILE A 243 -6.45 7.23 -22.00
C ILE A 243 -5.25 7.77 -22.79
N GLU A 244 -4.88 9.01 -22.52
CA GLU A 244 -3.66 9.61 -23.06
C GLU A 244 -2.43 8.99 -22.38
N GLN A 245 -1.40 8.69 -23.16
CA GLN A 245 -0.14 8.21 -22.59
C GLN A 245 0.57 9.37 -21.88
N PRO A 246 0.89 9.24 -20.58
CA PRO A 246 1.71 10.24 -19.91
C PRO A 246 3.04 10.40 -20.66
N PHE A 247 3.58 11.55 -20.77
CA PHE A 247 4.87 11.85 -21.43
C PHE A 247 4.90 11.77 -22.96
N THR A 248 3.76 11.46 -23.60
CA THR A 248 3.64 11.45 -25.07
C THR A 248 2.38 12.18 -25.48
N PRO A 249 2.32 13.52 -25.32
CA PRO A 249 1.12 14.30 -25.58
C PRO A 249 0.52 14.04 -26.96
N GLY A 250 -0.79 13.88 -27.02
CA GLY A 250 -1.52 13.54 -28.24
C GLY A 250 -1.49 12.06 -28.63
N THR A 251 -0.78 11.21 -27.87
CA THR A 251 -0.78 9.76 -28.07
C THR A 251 -1.76 9.10 -27.12
N PHE A 252 -2.77 8.44 -27.67
CA PHE A 252 -3.80 7.75 -26.90
C PHE A 252 -3.65 6.24 -26.97
N GLY A 253 -4.15 5.56 -25.94
CA GLY A 253 -4.16 4.12 -25.84
C GLY A 253 -3.06 3.59 -24.93
N VAL A 254 -3.47 3.12 -23.74
CA VAL A 254 -2.61 2.42 -22.80
C VAL A 254 -2.99 0.95 -22.75
N THR A 255 -2.00 0.07 -22.65
CA THR A 255 -2.23 -1.38 -22.67
C THR A 255 -2.25 -1.93 -21.26
N ILE A 256 -3.29 -2.73 -20.96
CA ILE A 256 -3.40 -3.50 -19.72
C ILE A 256 -3.45 -4.99 -20.06
N SER A 257 -2.84 -5.85 -19.23
CA SER A 257 -2.86 -7.30 -19.45
C SER A 257 -2.40 -8.04 -18.23
N TYR A 258 -3.05 -9.15 -17.90
CA TYR A 258 -2.52 -10.12 -16.94
C TYR A 258 -1.31 -10.85 -17.51
N ASP A 259 -0.28 -11.03 -16.69
CA ASP A 259 0.88 -11.88 -16.96
C ASP A 259 1.08 -12.85 -15.80
N PRO A 260 0.77 -14.15 -15.98
CA PRO A 260 0.81 -15.11 -14.89
C PRO A 260 2.23 -15.33 -14.32
N ALA A 261 3.26 -15.20 -15.16
CA ALA A 261 4.65 -15.39 -14.71
C ALA A 261 5.11 -14.20 -13.86
N ALA A 262 4.84 -12.99 -14.33
CA ALA A 262 5.12 -11.75 -13.59
C ALA A 262 4.33 -11.70 -12.27
N ALA A 263 3.05 -12.04 -12.28
CA ALA A 263 2.19 -12.08 -11.09
C ALA A 263 2.70 -13.08 -10.05
N ALA A 264 3.09 -14.29 -10.47
CA ALA A 264 3.62 -15.31 -9.57
C ALA A 264 4.95 -14.90 -8.95
N ASP A 265 5.86 -14.30 -9.74
CA ASP A 265 7.14 -13.79 -9.23
C ASP A 265 6.93 -12.61 -8.29
N ALA A 266 6.04 -11.67 -8.64
CA ALA A 266 5.70 -10.53 -7.80
C ALA A 266 5.20 -10.96 -6.42
N SER A 267 4.34 -11.99 -6.37
CA SER A 267 3.83 -12.55 -5.12
C SER A 267 4.95 -13.11 -4.23
N ARG A 268 5.89 -13.87 -4.82
CA ARG A 268 7.05 -14.40 -4.08
C ARG A 268 7.96 -13.29 -3.55
N ARG A 269 8.29 -12.31 -4.39
CA ARG A 269 9.13 -11.17 -3.99
C ARG A 269 8.48 -10.32 -2.92
N LEU A 270 7.17 -10.14 -3.00
CA LEU A 270 6.41 -9.45 -1.95
C LEU A 270 6.49 -10.21 -0.63
N GLU A 271 6.32 -11.53 -0.64
CA GLU A 271 6.41 -12.37 0.57
C GLU A 271 7.80 -12.29 1.21
N ASP A 272 8.86 -12.42 0.41
CA ASP A 272 10.26 -12.31 0.87
C ASP A 272 10.53 -10.90 1.45
N PHE A 273 10.08 -9.86 0.76
CA PHE A 273 10.25 -8.47 1.20
C PHE A 273 9.52 -8.20 2.53
N LEU A 274 8.27 -8.63 2.66
CA LEU A 274 7.48 -8.48 3.88
C LEU A 274 8.05 -9.29 5.05
N THR A 275 8.57 -10.49 4.77
CA THR A 275 9.25 -11.31 5.79
C THR A 275 10.47 -10.60 6.33
N ARG A 276 11.31 -10.06 5.45
CA ARG A 276 12.52 -9.30 5.82
C ARG A 276 12.20 -8.02 6.59
N THR A 277 11.18 -7.29 6.16
CA THR A 277 10.91 -5.93 6.69
C THR A 277 9.94 -5.89 7.86
N LEU A 278 9.00 -6.83 7.94
CA LEU A 278 7.92 -6.79 8.94
C LEU A 278 7.93 -7.98 9.92
N LYS A 279 8.52 -9.15 9.56
CA LYS A 279 8.54 -10.33 10.44
C LYS A 279 9.90 -10.57 11.08
N ALA A 280 11.00 -10.18 10.45
CA ALA A 280 12.32 -10.32 11.07
C ALA A 280 12.38 -9.57 12.40
N ALA A 281 13.09 -10.14 13.38
CA ALA A 281 13.38 -9.42 14.62
C ALA A 281 14.18 -8.16 14.28
N PRO A 282 13.97 -7.03 14.98
CA PRO A 282 14.80 -5.85 14.77
C PRO A 282 16.26 -6.25 14.98
N ALA A 283 17.13 -5.85 14.05
CA ALA A 283 18.58 -5.99 14.24
C ALA A 283 18.95 -5.29 15.57
N ARG A 284 19.58 -6.05 16.47
CA ARG A 284 20.02 -5.56 17.77
C ARG A 284 21.14 -4.53 17.62
#